data_189a77b03d1f64cf601d0dc3a6b81cd8
#
_entry.id   189a77b03d1f64cf601d0dc3a6b81cd8
#
_cell.length_a   1.000
_cell.length_b   1.000
_cell.length_c   1.000
_cell.angle_alpha   90.00
_cell.angle_beta   90.00
_cell.angle_gamma   90.00
#
_symmetry.space_group_name_H-M   'P 1'
#
loop_
_entity.id
_entity.type
_entity.pdbx_description
1 polymer ?
#
loop_
_entity_poly.entity_id
_entity_poly.type
_entity_poly.pdbx_seq_one_letter_code
_entity_poly.pdbx_strand_id
1 'polypeptide(L)'
;MEQIKYIIKERTEKIVLPKTLGFGQIFTDHIFEMDYTKVKGWHNPTIKPLENLKMHPAMSVIHYGQSIFEGLKAFKTINDEIVIFRPDVHMQRLNNSA
;
A
#
# COMPACT_ATOMS: atom_id res chain seq x y z
N MET A 1 12.51 -17.79 -8.34
CA MET A 1 11.72 -16.94 -7.44
C MET A 1 10.27 -17.36 -7.54
N GLU A 2 9.65 -17.76 -6.45
CA GLU A 2 8.23 -18.10 -6.44
C GLU A 2 7.40 -16.85 -6.70
N GLN A 3 6.41 -16.96 -7.59
CA GLN A 3 5.44 -15.89 -7.77
C GLN A 3 4.53 -15.81 -6.56
N ILE A 4 4.45 -14.64 -5.95
CA ILE A 4 3.50 -14.38 -4.88
C ILE A 4 2.10 -14.31 -5.50
N LYS A 5 1.23 -15.26 -5.10
CA LYS A 5 -0.19 -15.20 -5.48
C LYS A 5 -0.91 -14.28 -4.52
N TYR A 6 -1.61 -13.29 -5.06
CA TYR A 6 -2.40 -12.36 -4.26
C TYR A 6 -3.86 -12.36 -4.70
N ILE A 7 -4.74 -11.96 -3.79
CA ILE A 7 -6.17 -11.87 -4.02
C ILE A 7 -6.52 -10.44 -4.42
N ILE A 8 -7.32 -10.30 -5.49
CA ILE A 8 -7.84 -9.00 -5.92
C ILE A 8 -9.35 -8.98 -5.67
N LYS A 9 -9.80 -7.98 -4.90
CA LYS A 9 -11.22 -7.68 -4.70
C LYS A 9 -11.50 -6.29 -5.25
N GLU A 10 -12.22 -6.20 -6.35
CA GLU A 10 -12.51 -4.92 -6.98
C GLU A 10 -13.64 -4.17 -6.25
N ARG A 11 -13.50 -2.85 -6.20
CA ARG A 11 -14.54 -1.96 -5.73
C ARG A 11 -15.62 -1.80 -6.81
N THR A 12 -16.89 -1.89 -6.44
CA THR A 12 -18.02 -1.75 -7.35
C THR A 12 -18.24 -0.31 -7.79
N GLU A 13 -18.06 0.64 -6.86
CA GLU A 13 -18.15 2.07 -7.14
C GLU A 13 -16.75 2.69 -7.10
N LYS A 14 -16.28 3.16 -8.25
CA LYS A 14 -14.98 3.81 -8.37
C LYS A 14 -15.12 5.33 -8.28
N ILE A 15 -14.16 5.96 -7.61
CA ILE A 15 -14.11 7.42 -7.54
C ILE A 15 -13.69 8.01 -8.88
N VAL A 16 -14.17 9.21 -9.17
CA VAL A 16 -13.65 10.01 -10.28
C VAL A 16 -12.57 10.93 -9.73
N LEU A 17 -11.34 10.77 -10.23
CA LEU A 17 -10.22 11.59 -9.78
C LEU A 17 -10.35 13.02 -10.30
N PRO A 18 -10.23 14.04 -9.43
CA PRO A 18 -10.17 15.43 -9.87
C PRO A 18 -8.82 15.72 -10.54
N LYS A 19 -8.76 16.82 -11.30
CA LYS A 19 -7.50 17.24 -11.95
C LYS A 19 -6.40 17.58 -10.96
N THR A 20 -6.76 18.15 -9.80
CA THR A 20 -5.82 18.51 -8.72
C THR A 20 -6.10 17.63 -7.52
N LEU A 21 -5.13 16.80 -7.11
CA LEU A 21 -5.31 15.83 -6.04
C LEU A 21 -5.04 16.41 -4.65
N GLY A 22 -4.20 17.44 -4.55
CA GLY A 22 -3.75 17.95 -3.25
C GLY A 22 -2.85 16.97 -2.52
N PHE A 23 -2.76 17.11 -1.20
CA PHE A 23 -1.98 16.23 -0.34
C PHE A 23 -2.85 15.65 0.77
N GLY A 24 -2.95 14.31 0.78
CA GLY A 24 -3.68 13.59 1.84
C GLY A 24 -5.20 13.81 1.85
N GLN A 25 -5.79 14.31 0.78
CA GLN A 25 -7.23 14.61 0.69
C GLN A 25 -7.99 13.62 -0.18
N ILE A 26 -7.35 13.13 -1.24
CA ILE A 26 -7.94 12.19 -2.20
C ILE A 26 -7.20 10.86 -2.10
N PHE A 27 -7.94 9.78 -1.97
CA PHE A 27 -7.40 8.44 -1.82
C PHE A 27 -7.84 7.55 -2.97
N THR A 28 -7.07 6.50 -3.23
CA THR A 28 -7.37 5.52 -4.28
C THR A 28 -8.60 4.67 -3.93
N ASP A 29 -9.15 4.01 -4.95
CA ASP A 29 -10.23 3.04 -4.77
C ASP A 29 -9.81 1.81 -3.98
N HIS A 30 -8.55 1.44 -4.06
CA HIS A 30 -8.02 0.18 -3.55
C HIS A 30 -6.80 0.39 -2.65
N ILE A 31 -6.59 -0.57 -1.79
CA ILE A 31 -5.40 -0.68 -0.94
C ILE A 31 -4.78 -2.07 -1.11
N PHE A 32 -3.46 -2.13 -1.01
CA PHE A 32 -2.74 -3.39 -0.85
C PHE A 32 -2.45 -3.62 0.63
N GLU A 33 -2.75 -4.81 1.11
CA GLU A 33 -2.40 -5.26 2.46
C GLU A 33 -1.66 -6.59 2.41
N MET A 34 -0.77 -6.78 3.36
CA MET A 34 -0.09 -8.05 3.60
C MET A 34 0.22 -8.20 5.08
N ASP A 35 0.00 -9.39 5.62
CA ASP A 35 0.23 -9.70 7.02
C ASP A 35 1.60 -10.32 7.24
N TYR A 36 2.13 -10.16 8.44
CA TYR A 36 3.32 -10.87 8.89
C TYR A 36 3.11 -11.50 10.26
N THR A 37 3.45 -12.77 10.38
CA THR A 37 3.55 -13.46 11.66
C THR A 37 4.85 -14.26 11.71
N LYS A 38 5.36 -14.52 12.92
CA LYS A 38 6.58 -15.31 13.09
C LYS A 38 6.44 -16.73 12.54
N VAL A 39 5.24 -17.29 12.59
CA VAL A 39 4.97 -18.66 12.14
C VAL A 39 4.88 -18.75 10.61
N LYS A 40 4.15 -17.84 10.00
CA LYS A 40 3.86 -17.87 8.55
C LYS A 40 4.78 -16.99 7.71
N GLY A 41 5.52 -16.06 8.35
CA GLY A 41 6.20 -15.00 7.60
C GLY A 41 5.18 -14.06 6.94
N TRP A 42 5.55 -13.48 5.81
CA TRP A 42 4.65 -12.66 5.01
C TRP A 42 3.59 -13.52 4.35
N HIS A 43 2.32 -13.17 4.54
CA HIS A 43 1.18 -13.93 4.02
C HIS A 43 -0.03 -13.04 3.77
N ASN A 44 -1.06 -13.60 3.12
CA ASN A 44 -2.31 -12.91 2.75
C ASN A 44 -2.13 -11.63 1.93
N PRO A 45 -1.30 -11.60 0.87
CA PRO A 45 -1.21 -10.41 0.02
C PRO A 45 -2.55 -10.19 -0.69
N THR A 46 -3.18 -9.03 -0.47
CA THR A 46 -4.53 -8.73 -0.96
C THR A 46 -4.63 -7.31 -1.47
N ILE A 47 -5.19 -7.14 -2.66
CA ILE A 47 -5.66 -5.85 -3.16
C ILE A 47 -7.18 -5.83 -2.95
N LYS A 48 -7.67 -4.84 -2.23
CA LYS A 48 -9.09 -4.73 -1.85
C LYS A 48 -9.56 -3.27 -1.86
N PRO A 49 -10.87 -3.01 -1.84
CA PRO A 49 -11.37 -1.65 -1.67
C PRO A 49 -10.80 -0.99 -0.42
N LEU A 50 -10.47 0.31 -0.54
CA LEU A 50 -10.01 1.10 0.59
C LEU A 50 -11.09 1.15 1.67
N GLU A 51 -10.75 0.72 2.87
CA GLU A 51 -11.65 0.66 4.02
C GLU A 51 -10.89 0.89 5.32
N ASN A 52 -11.61 1.06 6.42
CA ASN A 52 -11.00 1.22 7.72
C ASN A 52 -10.27 -0.07 8.15
N LEU A 53 -9.12 0.10 8.77
CA LEU A 53 -8.39 -1.00 9.37
C LEU A 53 -8.99 -1.35 10.72
N LYS A 54 -9.17 -2.66 10.98
CA LYS A 54 -9.48 -3.17 12.31
C LYS A 54 -8.19 -3.37 13.07
N MET A 55 -8.01 -2.61 14.15
CA MET A 55 -6.79 -2.66 14.95
C MET A 55 -7.11 -2.92 16.41
N HIS A 56 -6.39 -3.87 17.03
CA HIS A 56 -6.50 -4.10 18.44
C HIS A 56 -5.94 -2.90 19.23
N PRO A 57 -6.61 -2.43 20.31
CA PRO A 57 -6.13 -1.26 21.07
C PRO A 57 -4.71 -1.39 21.63
N ALA A 58 -4.24 -2.61 21.83
CA ALA A 58 -2.90 -2.87 22.36
C ALA A 58 -1.80 -2.92 21.27
N MET A 59 -2.12 -2.66 20.02
CA MET A 59 -1.10 -2.62 18.97
C MET A 59 -0.06 -1.54 19.24
N SER A 60 1.21 -1.90 19.05
CA SER A 60 2.34 -0.99 19.31
C SER A 60 2.30 0.29 18.50
N VAL A 61 1.72 0.27 17.32
CA VAL A 61 1.57 1.49 16.49
C VAL A 61 0.67 2.52 17.18
N ILE A 62 -0.35 2.10 17.93
CA ILE A 62 -1.30 3.01 18.57
C ILE A 62 -0.68 3.73 19.76
N HIS A 63 0.02 3.01 20.63
CA HIS A 63 0.52 3.57 21.89
C HIS A 63 2.00 3.94 21.86
N TYR A 64 2.78 3.31 21.02
CA TYR A 64 4.23 3.53 20.94
C TYR A 64 4.69 4.08 19.60
N GLY A 65 3.77 4.32 18.66
CA GLY A 65 4.10 4.83 17.34
C GLY A 65 5.03 3.92 16.54
N GLN A 66 5.01 2.62 16.80
CA GLN A 66 5.87 1.65 16.12
C GLN A 66 5.38 1.43 14.69
N SER A 67 5.89 2.27 13.80
CA SER A 67 5.59 2.17 12.37
C SER A 67 6.72 2.78 11.55
N ILE A 68 6.83 2.35 10.32
CA ILE A 68 7.69 2.97 9.31
C ILE A 68 6.84 3.32 8.10
N PHE A 69 7.30 4.29 7.32
CA PHE A 69 6.62 4.64 6.07
C PHE A 69 7.63 4.96 4.98
N GLU A 70 7.19 4.83 3.75
CA GLU A 70 7.90 5.26 2.56
C GLU A 70 6.90 5.82 1.56
N GLY A 71 7.29 6.88 0.84
CA GLY A 71 6.48 7.47 -0.22
C GLY A 71 7.12 7.22 -1.57
N LEU A 72 6.33 6.78 -2.53
CA LEU A 72 6.72 6.67 -3.92
C LEU A 72 5.59 7.13 -4.82
N LYS A 73 5.90 7.45 -6.06
CA LYS A 73 4.92 7.88 -7.05
C LYS A 73 4.91 6.94 -8.24
N ALA A 74 3.71 6.65 -8.72
CA ALA A 74 3.50 6.04 -10.02
C ALA A 74 3.04 7.09 -11.00
N PHE A 75 3.50 6.98 -12.24
CA PHE A 75 3.19 7.91 -13.31
C PHE A 75 2.57 7.17 -14.47
N LYS A 76 1.59 7.81 -15.11
CA LYS A 76 1.02 7.33 -16.36
C LYS A 76 1.75 8.00 -17.52
N THR A 77 2.33 7.19 -18.41
CA THR A 77 3.02 7.69 -19.60
C THR A 77 2.04 8.09 -20.70
N ILE A 78 2.55 8.76 -21.72
CA ILE A 78 1.76 9.11 -22.92
C ILE A 78 1.21 7.89 -23.67
N ASN A 79 1.80 6.72 -23.44
CA ASN A 79 1.37 5.43 -24.00
C ASN A 79 0.44 4.63 -23.06
N ASP A 80 -0.11 5.29 -22.03
CA ASP A 80 -0.98 4.68 -21.02
C ASP A 80 -0.31 3.57 -20.17
N GLU A 81 1.01 3.56 -20.11
CA GLU A 81 1.76 2.66 -19.23
C GLU A 81 1.94 3.26 -17.83
N ILE A 82 1.85 2.44 -16.80
CA ILE A 82 2.13 2.85 -15.43
C ILE A 82 3.58 2.53 -15.09
N VAL A 83 4.33 3.55 -14.68
CA VAL A 83 5.76 3.44 -14.36
C VAL A 83 6.06 4.01 -12.98
N ILE A 84 7.04 3.41 -12.32
CA ILE A 84 7.57 3.86 -11.02
C ILE A 84 9.08 4.07 -11.20
N PHE A 85 9.56 5.23 -10.77
CA PHE A 85 10.99 5.55 -10.87
C PHE A 85 11.76 4.97 -9.69
N ARG A 86 12.66 4.02 -9.96
CA ARG A 86 13.58 3.40 -9.01
C ARG A 86 12.92 2.89 -7.73
N PRO A 87 11.95 1.95 -7.82
CA PRO A 87 11.27 1.42 -6.64
C PRO A 87 12.21 0.67 -5.70
N ASP A 88 13.29 0.10 -6.20
CA ASP A 88 14.35 -0.56 -5.42
C ASP A 88 14.98 0.37 -4.40
N VAL A 89 15.26 1.62 -4.76
CA VAL A 89 15.84 2.63 -3.85
C VAL A 89 14.84 3.04 -2.77
N HIS A 90 13.56 3.15 -3.12
CA HIS A 90 12.50 3.39 -2.13
C HIS A 90 12.42 2.27 -1.10
N MET A 91 12.54 1.03 -1.56
CA MET A 91 12.51 -0.13 -0.64
C MET A 91 13.75 -0.19 0.24
N GLN A 92 14.93 0.17 -0.26
CA GLN A 92 16.13 0.29 0.57
C GLN A 92 15.95 1.33 1.68
N ARG A 93 15.39 2.49 1.34
CA ARG A 93 15.12 3.55 2.31
C ARG A 93 14.09 3.13 3.35
N LEU A 94 13.05 2.40 2.96
CA LEU A 94 12.08 1.81 3.87
C LEU A 94 12.77 0.86 4.86
N ASN A 95 13.63 -0.02 4.36
CA ASN A 95 14.40 -0.96 5.19
C ASN A 95 15.34 -0.23 6.17
N ASN A 96 15.94 0.88 5.75
CA ASN A 96 16.79 1.68 6.62
C ASN A 96 15.99 2.38 7.74
N SER A 97 14.71 2.63 7.52
CA SER A 97 13.81 3.21 8.53
C SER A 97 13.34 2.18 9.56
N ALA A 98 13.44 0.90 9.23
CA ALA A 98 12.99 -0.18 10.11
C ALA A 98 13.91 -0.40 11.33
#